data_7c299208a0a814e943b73e2426aba675
#
_entry.id   7c299208a0a814e943b73e2426aba675
#
_cell.length_a   1.000
_cell.length_b   1.000
_cell.length_c   1.000
_cell.angle_alpha   90.00
_cell.angle_beta   90.00
_cell.angle_gamma   90.00
#
_symmetry.space_group_name_H-M   'P 1'
#
loop_
_entity.id
_entity.type
_entity.pdbx_description
1 polymer ?
#
loop_
_entity_poly.entity_id
_entity_poly.type
_entity_poly.pdbx_seq_one_letter_code
_entity_poly.pdbx_strand_id
1 'polypeptide(L)'
;MKQTFKVVGKGYPRHETREKVRGKSVYTDDLEFSNLAYGAILRSPYARARVLKIDGSKAMALPGVLGVLLPGDVPQKQYNCSGNPPAPLAKQDERILTDLPLHVGDRIAAVAATSYELCQKALSLISVKYEPLSPVLDLDTALSENSPVLHPEISPTNIFNKIEAELGDVEKGFADSDLVLEDVFETPGI
;
A
#
# COMPACT_ATOMS: atom_id res chain seq x y z
N MET A 1 43.01 11.80 25.85
CA MET A 1 42.43 13.16 25.62
C MET A 1 40.95 13.00 25.31
N LYS A 2 40.04 13.65 26.05
CA LYS A 2 38.60 13.68 25.69
C LYS A 2 38.43 14.57 24.47
N GLN A 3 38.01 14.00 23.35
CA GLN A 3 37.74 14.76 22.13
C GLN A 3 36.49 15.64 22.35
N THR A 4 36.65 16.95 22.30
CA THR A 4 35.55 17.89 22.47
C THR A 4 34.97 18.24 21.10
N PHE A 5 33.75 17.80 20.86
CA PHE A 5 33.04 18.07 19.60
C PHE A 5 32.37 19.46 19.65
N LYS A 6 32.30 20.15 18.49
CA LYS A 6 31.64 21.45 18.40
C LYS A 6 30.10 21.34 18.38
N VAL A 7 29.57 20.26 17.84
CA VAL A 7 28.12 20.04 17.61
C VAL A 7 27.61 18.81 18.32
N VAL A 8 28.32 17.68 18.22
CA VAL A 8 27.90 16.40 18.81
C VAL A 8 27.81 16.52 20.33
N GLY A 9 26.70 16.05 20.90
CA GLY A 9 26.43 16.10 22.35
C GLY A 9 25.88 17.43 22.85
N LYS A 10 25.55 18.39 21.96
CA LYS A 10 24.90 19.65 22.29
C LYS A 10 23.47 19.68 21.76
N GLY A 11 22.55 20.23 22.57
CA GLY A 11 21.18 20.48 22.16
C GLY A 11 21.10 21.75 21.29
N TYR A 12 20.60 21.61 20.07
CA TYR A 12 20.29 22.72 19.20
C TYR A 12 18.79 22.74 18.88
N PRO A 13 18.13 23.91 18.86
CA PRO A 13 16.76 24.00 18.37
C PRO A 13 16.68 23.55 16.92
N ARG A 14 15.67 22.79 16.58
CA ARG A 14 15.37 22.44 15.18
C ARG A 14 14.98 23.71 14.42
N HIS A 15 15.48 23.87 13.21
CA HIS A 15 15.27 25.10 12.42
C HIS A 15 13.78 25.40 12.19
N GLU A 16 12.99 24.35 11.89
CA GLU A 16 11.57 24.47 11.59
C GLU A 16 10.67 24.61 12.83
N THR A 17 11.19 24.38 14.04
CA THR A 17 10.35 24.34 15.26
C THR A 17 9.61 25.66 15.49
N ARG A 18 10.27 26.79 15.29
CA ARG A 18 9.68 28.12 15.51
C ARG A 18 8.49 28.38 14.59
N GLU A 19 8.59 27.98 13.33
CA GLU A 19 7.52 28.16 12.34
C GLU A 19 6.36 27.20 12.58
N LYS A 20 6.66 25.96 12.94
CA LYS A 20 5.66 24.94 13.30
C LYS A 20 4.81 25.41 14.49
N VAL A 21 5.45 25.84 15.58
CA VAL A 21 4.75 26.31 16.80
C VAL A 21 3.89 27.55 16.52
N ARG A 22 4.26 28.36 15.53
CA ARG A 22 3.53 29.58 15.13
C ARG A 22 2.47 29.33 14.05
N GLY A 23 2.30 28.09 13.59
CA GLY A 23 1.40 27.73 12.49
C GLY A 23 1.78 28.34 11.14
N LYS A 24 3.08 28.62 10.93
CA LYS A 24 3.59 29.22 9.69
C LYS A 24 4.38 28.25 8.80
N SER A 25 4.53 27.02 9.23
CA SER A 25 5.15 25.99 8.38
C SER A 25 4.25 25.72 7.17
N VAL A 26 4.85 25.67 6.01
CA VAL A 26 4.20 25.33 4.75
C VAL A 26 4.49 23.88 4.43
N TYR A 27 3.47 23.08 4.22
CA TYR A 27 3.54 21.67 3.82
C TYR A 27 3.13 21.51 2.35
N THR A 28 3.27 20.32 1.81
CA THR A 28 2.96 20.05 0.40
C THR A 28 1.53 20.41 0.03
N ASP A 29 0.57 20.15 0.93
CA ASP A 29 -0.86 20.44 0.71
C ASP A 29 -1.21 21.94 0.82
N ASP A 30 -0.31 22.75 1.38
CA ASP A 30 -0.46 24.21 1.48
C ASP A 30 0.07 24.93 0.23
N LEU A 31 0.66 24.18 -0.72
CA LEU A 31 1.22 24.76 -1.94
C LEU A 31 0.13 25.05 -2.97
N GLU A 32 0.00 26.30 -3.34
CA GLU A 32 -0.92 26.75 -4.38
C GLU A 32 -0.17 27.03 -5.69
N PHE A 33 -0.67 26.49 -6.79
CA PHE A 33 -0.12 26.71 -8.14
C PHE A 33 -1.23 27.21 -9.06
N SER A 34 -0.88 28.13 -9.95
CA SER A 34 -1.77 28.50 -11.06
C SER A 34 -1.96 27.28 -11.98
N ASN A 35 -3.21 27.02 -12.37
CA ASN A 35 -3.59 25.90 -13.23
C ASN A 35 -3.38 24.52 -12.58
N LEU A 36 -3.54 24.41 -11.28
CA LEU A 36 -3.50 23.14 -10.56
C LEU A 36 -4.61 22.22 -11.07
N ALA A 37 -4.26 20.97 -11.36
CA ALA A 37 -5.23 19.91 -11.60
C ALA A 37 -5.34 19.06 -10.32
N TYR A 38 -6.56 18.64 -10.02
CA TYR A 38 -6.86 17.75 -8.89
C TYR A 38 -6.97 16.32 -9.39
N GLY A 39 -6.50 15.37 -8.58
CA GLY A 39 -6.59 13.94 -8.88
C GLY A 39 -7.38 13.20 -7.82
N ALA A 40 -8.16 12.19 -8.24
CA ALA A 40 -8.82 11.25 -7.34
C ALA A 40 -8.82 9.84 -7.91
N ILE A 41 -8.87 8.84 -7.02
CA ILE A 41 -8.77 7.43 -7.38
C ILE A 41 -10.06 6.72 -7.03
N LEU A 42 -10.62 5.97 -7.99
CA LEU A 42 -11.68 5.01 -7.75
C LEU A 42 -11.08 3.76 -7.13
N ARG A 43 -11.60 3.36 -5.98
CA ARG A 43 -11.11 2.22 -5.21
C ARG A 43 -12.12 1.08 -5.21
N SER A 44 -11.60 -0.15 -5.15
CA SER A 44 -12.42 -1.36 -5.04
C SER A 44 -13.19 -1.39 -3.73
N PRO A 45 -14.50 -1.67 -3.75
CA PRO A 45 -15.28 -1.96 -2.54
C PRO A 45 -15.17 -3.43 -2.09
N TYR A 46 -14.52 -4.28 -2.89
CA TYR A 46 -14.41 -5.72 -2.64
C TYR A 46 -13.03 -6.07 -2.10
N ALA A 47 -13.01 -7.02 -1.17
CA ALA A 47 -11.77 -7.59 -0.63
C ALA A 47 -10.99 -8.40 -1.67
N ARG A 48 -11.70 -9.04 -2.64
CA ARG A 48 -11.14 -9.65 -3.83
C ARG A 48 -12.19 -9.72 -4.92
N ALA A 49 -11.84 -9.30 -6.13
CA ALA A 49 -12.77 -9.33 -7.26
C ALA A 49 -12.00 -9.34 -8.58
N ARG A 50 -12.73 -9.58 -9.67
CA ARG A 50 -12.28 -9.31 -11.03
C ARG A 50 -13.15 -8.20 -11.64
N VAL A 51 -12.54 -7.23 -12.29
CA VAL A 51 -13.24 -6.22 -13.07
C VAL A 51 -13.58 -6.84 -14.43
N LEU A 52 -14.87 -7.14 -14.65
CA LEU A 52 -15.35 -7.70 -15.93
C LEU A 52 -15.52 -6.61 -17.00
N LYS A 53 -15.91 -5.42 -16.58
CA LYS A 53 -16.08 -4.26 -17.45
C LYS A 53 -15.93 -2.98 -16.66
N ILE A 54 -15.28 -2.01 -17.26
CA ILE A 54 -15.16 -0.65 -16.74
C ILE A 54 -15.41 0.35 -17.85
N ASP A 55 -16.17 1.40 -17.56
CA ASP A 55 -16.52 2.44 -18.53
C ASP A 55 -16.46 3.82 -17.86
N GLY A 56 -15.50 4.63 -18.30
CA GLY A 56 -15.28 6.01 -17.85
C GLY A 56 -15.83 7.09 -18.79
N SER A 57 -16.56 6.72 -19.86
CA SER A 57 -17.00 7.66 -20.90
C SER A 57 -17.86 8.81 -20.37
N LYS A 58 -18.77 8.51 -19.43
CA LYS A 58 -19.62 9.53 -18.78
C LYS A 58 -18.83 10.48 -17.90
N ALA A 59 -17.81 9.96 -17.21
CA ALA A 59 -16.91 10.77 -16.41
C ALA A 59 -16.09 11.71 -17.29
N MET A 60 -15.50 11.18 -18.37
CA MET A 60 -14.71 11.95 -19.32
C MET A 60 -15.51 13.05 -20.04
N ALA A 61 -16.83 12.85 -20.23
CA ALA A 61 -17.70 13.82 -20.87
C ALA A 61 -18.07 15.02 -19.98
N LEU A 62 -17.75 15.02 -18.67
CA LEU A 62 -18.03 16.15 -17.79
C LEU A 62 -17.12 17.34 -18.12
N PRO A 63 -17.68 18.56 -18.29
CA PRO A 63 -16.89 19.77 -18.47
C PRO A 63 -15.94 19.99 -17.27
N GLY A 64 -14.65 20.21 -17.57
CA GLY A 64 -13.61 20.41 -16.56
C GLY A 64 -12.92 19.12 -16.10
N VAL A 65 -13.36 17.93 -16.53
CA VAL A 65 -12.57 16.71 -16.41
C VAL A 65 -11.46 16.75 -17.46
N LEU A 66 -10.23 16.57 -17.01
CA LEU A 66 -9.02 16.66 -17.83
C LEU A 66 -8.55 15.29 -18.34
N GLY A 67 -8.88 14.24 -17.59
CA GLY A 67 -8.55 12.89 -17.99
C GLY A 67 -9.16 11.84 -17.07
N VAL A 68 -9.37 10.65 -17.62
CA VAL A 68 -9.77 9.43 -16.91
C VAL A 68 -8.79 8.34 -17.33
N LEU A 69 -8.18 7.67 -16.36
CA LEU A 69 -7.29 6.54 -16.58
C LEU A 69 -7.94 5.26 -16.06
N LEU A 70 -7.96 4.26 -16.90
CA LEU A 70 -8.42 2.90 -16.61
C LEU A 70 -7.23 1.93 -16.59
N PRO A 71 -7.38 0.68 -16.12
CA PRO A 71 -6.27 -0.28 -16.08
C PRO A 71 -5.55 -0.47 -17.40
N GLY A 72 -6.26 -0.40 -18.54
CA GLY A 72 -5.68 -0.53 -19.87
C GLY A 72 -4.86 0.69 -20.35
N ASP A 73 -4.99 1.83 -19.68
CA ASP A 73 -4.33 3.09 -20.09
C ASP A 73 -2.98 3.28 -19.40
N VAL A 74 -2.62 2.42 -18.44
CA VAL A 74 -1.40 2.54 -17.64
C VAL A 74 -0.45 1.37 -17.87
N PRO A 75 0.88 1.55 -17.65
CA PRO A 75 1.83 0.46 -17.71
C PRO A 75 1.45 -0.68 -16.76
N GLN A 76 1.48 -1.92 -17.26
CA GLN A 76 1.14 -3.11 -16.48
C GLN A 76 2.33 -3.68 -15.68
N LYS A 77 3.45 -2.96 -15.67
CA LYS A 77 4.62 -3.35 -14.88
C LYS A 77 4.32 -3.23 -13.39
N GLN A 78 4.57 -4.31 -12.66
CA GLN A 78 4.48 -4.31 -11.21
C GLN A 78 5.67 -3.57 -10.58
N TYR A 79 5.46 -3.01 -9.41
CA TYR A 79 6.45 -2.29 -8.63
C TYR A 79 6.28 -2.59 -7.14
N ASN A 80 7.18 -2.09 -6.32
CA ASN A 80 7.16 -2.24 -4.87
C ASN A 80 6.90 -0.90 -4.22
N CYS A 81 5.91 -0.85 -3.31
CA CYS A 81 5.58 0.33 -2.51
C CYS A 81 6.34 0.42 -1.19
N SER A 82 7.05 -0.61 -0.75
CA SER A 82 7.70 -0.65 0.57
C SER A 82 8.90 0.29 0.70
N GLY A 83 9.19 1.09 -0.32
CA GLY A 83 10.15 2.19 -0.28
C GLY A 83 11.59 1.80 -0.43
N ASN A 84 12.22 1.05 0.40
CA ASN A 84 13.66 0.83 0.31
C ASN A 84 14.05 -0.62 0.63
N PRO A 85 13.98 -1.51 -0.34
CA PRO A 85 14.36 -2.87 -0.12
C PRO A 85 15.84 -3.11 -0.40
N PRO A 86 16.56 -3.78 0.45
CA PRO A 86 17.52 -4.71 -0.09
C PRO A 86 16.70 -5.86 -0.72
N ALA A 87 16.74 -6.01 -2.07
CA ALA A 87 16.38 -7.30 -2.65
C ALA A 87 17.12 -8.40 -1.85
N PRO A 88 16.49 -9.50 -1.47
CA PRO A 88 15.39 -10.17 -2.13
C PRO A 88 14.03 -10.08 -1.43
N LEU A 89 13.89 -9.26 -0.38
CA LEU A 89 12.70 -9.24 0.47
C LEU A 89 11.55 -8.41 -0.13
N ALA A 90 11.85 -7.50 -1.06
CA ALA A 90 10.84 -6.68 -1.69
C ALA A 90 10.39 -7.30 -3.01
N LYS A 91 9.21 -7.84 -3.03
CA LYS A 91 8.57 -8.32 -4.25
C LYS A 91 7.85 -7.18 -4.95
N GLN A 92 7.75 -7.27 -6.27
CA GLN A 92 6.99 -6.31 -7.07
C GLN A 92 5.58 -6.89 -7.23
N ASP A 93 4.67 -6.48 -6.37
CA ASP A 93 3.31 -7.01 -6.22
C ASP A 93 2.22 -5.96 -6.47
N GLU A 94 2.60 -4.69 -6.57
CA GLU A 94 1.70 -3.58 -6.77
C GLU A 94 1.56 -3.18 -8.24
N ARG A 95 0.35 -2.77 -8.64
CA ARG A 95 0.05 -2.17 -9.95
C ARG A 95 -0.40 -0.72 -9.80
N ILE A 96 -0.19 0.11 -10.81
CA ILE A 96 -0.68 1.50 -10.81
C ILE A 96 -2.20 1.51 -10.70
N LEU A 97 -2.88 0.81 -11.61
CA LEU A 97 -4.31 0.49 -11.57
C LEU A 97 -4.46 -1.01 -11.86
N THR A 98 -5.45 -1.66 -11.25
CA THR A 98 -5.67 -3.10 -11.40
C THR A 98 -7.10 -3.42 -11.86
N ASP A 99 -7.21 -4.48 -12.66
CA ASP A 99 -8.48 -5.14 -13.00
C ASP A 99 -8.74 -6.39 -12.12
N LEU A 100 -7.80 -6.71 -11.23
CA LEU A 100 -7.90 -7.80 -10.26
C LEU A 100 -7.57 -7.26 -8.85
N PRO A 101 -8.49 -6.51 -8.21
CA PRO A 101 -8.29 -6.04 -6.85
C PRO A 101 -8.18 -7.20 -5.85
N LEU A 102 -7.18 -7.11 -4.96
CA LEU A 102 -6.85 -8.10 -3.95
C LEU A 102 -7.18 -7.66 -2.53
N HIS A 103 -7.59 -6.41 -2.35
CA HIS A 103 -8.04 -5.87 -1.06
C HIS A 103 -9.07 -4.73 -1.27
N VAL A 104 -9.86 -4.45 -0.22
CA VAL A 104 -10.71 -3.25 -0.20
C VAL A 104 -9.84 -2.00 -0.29
N GLY A 105 -10.17 -1.09 -1.20
CA GLY A 105 -9.39 0.12 -1.41
C GLY A 105 -8.34 0.03 -2.51
N ASP A 106 -8.21 -1.12 -3.18
CA ASP A 106 -7.31 -1.27 -4.32
C ASP A 106 -7.70 -0.34 -5.48
N ARG A 107 -6.72 0.10 -6.26
CA ARG A 107 -6.85 1.20 -7.23
C ARG A 107 -7.39 0.69 -8.57
N ILE A 108 -8.60 1.14 -8.93
CA ILE A 108 -9.33 0.66 -10.13
C ILE A 108 -9.27 1.65 -11.28
N ALA A 109 -9.41 2.95 -10.99
CA ALA A 109 -9.35 4.01 -11.99
C ALA A 109 -8.86 5.31 -11.35
N ALA A 110 -8.43 6.27 -12.16
CA ALA A 110 -8.06 7.60 -11.70
C ALA A 110 -8.72 8.67 -12.57
N VAL A 111 -9.04 9.82 -11.96
CA VAL A 111 -9.60 10.99 -12.63
C VAL A 111 -8.73 12.20 -12.32
N ALA A 112 -8.51 13.05 -13.32
CA ALA A 112 -7.96 14.38 -13.15
C ALA A 112 -8.99 15.41 -13.60
N ALA A 113 -9.20 16.47 -12.81
CA ALA A 113 -10.15 17.54 -13.10
C ALA A 113 -9.69 18.90 -12.55
N THR A 114 -10.44 19.96 -12.88
CA THR A 114 -10.15 21.34 -12.47
C THR A 114 -10.51 21.63 -11.01
N SER A 115 -11.25 20.73 -10.33
CA SER A 115 -11.48 20.80 -8.88
C SER A 115 -11.63 19.41 -8.28
N TYR A 116 -11.44 19.29 -6.97
CA TYR A 116 -11.57 18.02 -6.26
C TYR A 116 -13.03 17.51 -6.26
N GLU A 117 -14.00 18.41 -6.09
CA GLU A 117 -15.44 18.07 -6.13
C GLU A 117 -15.82 17.49 -7.50
N LEU A 118 -15.25 18.04 -8.56
CA LEU A 118 -15.47 17.53 -9.91
C LEU A 118 -14.85 16.14 -10.10
N CYS A 119 -13.67 15.89 -9.50
CA CYS A 119 -13.10 14.54 -9.48
C CYS A 119 -14.05 13.55 -8.81
N GLN A 120 -14.60 13.87 -7.63
CA GLN A 120 -15.53 13.00 -6.90
C GLN A 120 -16.80 12.72 -7.71
N LYS A 121 -17.37 13.76 -8.35
CA LYS A 121 -18.49 13.62 -9.24
C LYS A 121 -18.17 12.73 -10.45
N ALA A 122 -17.01 12.91 -11.05
CA ALA A 122 -16.57 12.09 -12.17
C ALA A 122 -16.38 10.62 -11.77
N LEU A 123 -15.75 10.35 -10.61
CA LEU A 123 -15.61 8.99 -10.08
C LEU A 123 -16.95 8.28 -9.92
N SER A 124 -18.00 8.98 -9.46
CA SER A 124 -19.34 8.39 -9.30
C SER A 124 -20.02 8.02 -10.64
N LEU A 125 -19.52 8.53 -11.76
CA LEU A 125 -20.02 8.23 -13.10
C LEU A 125 -19.24 7.11 -13.82
N ILE A 126 -18.13 6.64 -13.23
CA ILE A 126 -17.41 5.48 -13.75
C ILE A 126 -18.22 4.23 -13.40
N SER A 127 -18.66 3.52 -14.44
CA SER A 127 -19.39 2.26 -14.27
C SER A 127 -18.42 1.09 -14.21
N VAL A 128 -18.49 0.28 -13.15
CA VAL A 128 -17.65 -0.91 -13.00
C VAL A 128 -18.54 -2.11 -12.73
N LYS A 129 -18.34 -3.18 -13.49
CA LYS A 129 -18.95 -4.49 -13.24
C LYS A 129 -17.90 -5.42 -12.65
N TYR A 130 -18.11 -5.81 -11.39
CA TYR A 130 -17.26 -6.73 -10.68
C TYR A 130 -17.81 -8.16 -10.70
N GLU A 131 -16.90 -9.12 -10.65
CA GLU A 131 -17.13 -10.50 -10.28
C GLU A 131 -16.44 -10.72 -8.92
N PRO A 132 -17.17 -10.80 -7.80
CA PRO A 132 -16.57 -11.09 -6.50
C PRO A 132 -15.89 -12.45 -6.50
N LEU A 133 -14.72 -12.54 -5.88
CA LEU A 133 -13.93 -13.76 -5.71
C LEU A 133 -13.77 -14.04 -4.22
N SER A 134 -13.49 -15.31 -3.87
CA SER A 134 -13.21 -15.70 -2.49
C SER A 134 -12.00 -14.94 -1.96
N PRO A 135 -12.13 -14.10 -0.92
CA PRO A 135 -11.01 -13.39 -0.33
C PRO A 135 -10.19 -14.30 0.59
N VAL A 136 -8.96 -13.90 0.86
CA VAL A 136 -8.11 -14.48 1.91
C VAL A 136 -7.94 -13.40 2.98
N LEU A 137 -8.53 -13.62 4.18
CA LEU A 137 -8.67 -12.58 5.20
C LEU A 137 -7.84 -12.84 6.46
N ASP A 138 -7.29 -14.04 6.61
CA ASP A 138 -6.50 -14.45 7.76
C ASP A 138 -5.35 -15.38 7.35
N LEU A 139 -4.40 -15.57 8.28
CA LEU A 139 -3.19 -16.36 8.03
C LEU A 139 -3.50 -17.85 7.88
N ASP A 140 -4.42 -18.40 8.66
CA ASP A 140 -4.76 -19.82 8.62
C ASP A 140 -5.39 -20.17 7.27
N THR A 141 -6.32 -19.32 6.82
CA THR A 141 -6.89 -19.43 5.46
C THR A 141 -5.81 -19.31 4.41
N ALA A 142 -4.87 -18.35 4.53
CA ALA A 142 -3.79 -18.16 3.56
C ALA A 142 -2.88 -19.38 3.42
N LEU A 143 -2.61 -20.09 4.52
CA LEU A 143 -1.73 -21.25 4.57
C LEU A 143 -2.42 -22.59 4.22
N SER A 144 -3.75 -22.60 4.13
CA SER A 144 -4.50 -23.81 3.80
C SER A 144 -4.21 -24.29 2.37
N GLU A 145 -4.22 -25.59 2.15
CA GLU A 145 -3.94 -26.20 0.83
C GLU A 145 -4.91 -25.77 -0.28
N ASN A 146 -6.16 -25.43 0.10
CA ASN A 146 -7.21 -25.00 -0.83
C ASN A 146 -7.31 -23.47 -0.95
N SER A 147 -6.41 -22.72 -0.34
CA SER A 147 -6.42 -21.27 -0.41
C SER A 147 -6.17 -20.77 -1.84
N PRO A 148 -6.93 -19.78 -2.31
CA PRO A 148 -6.59 -19.12 -3.55
C PRO A 148 -5.22 -18.43 -3.43
N VAL A 149 -4.31 -18.71 -4.36
CA VAL A 149 -3.02 -18.01 -4.42
C VAL A 149 -3.25 -16.57 -4.90
N LEU A 150 -2.81 -15.59 -4.11
CA LEU A 150 -3.04 -14.17 -4.39
C LEU A 150 -2.08 -13.63 -5.45
N HIS A 151 -0.81 -14.05 -5.41
CA HIS A 151 0.25 -13.63 -6.32
C HIS A 151 0.93 -14.85 -6.97
N PRO A 152 0.24 -15.56 -7.90
CA PRO A 152 0.80 -16.77 -8.53
C PRO A 152 2.03 -16.49 -9.39
N GLU A 153 2.22 -15.25 -9.83
CA GLU A 153 3.40 -14.77 -10.56
C GLU A 153 4.65 -14.63 -9.66
N ILE A 154 4.46 -14.58 -8.34
CA ILE A 154 5.54 -14.42 -7.36
C ILE A 154 5.87 -15.74 -6.67
N SER A 155 4.82 -16.47 -6.24
CA SER A 155 4.96 -17.73 -5.49
C SER A 155 3.82 -18.69 -5.87
N PRO A 156 4.06 -19.99 -5.90
CA PRO A 156 3.02 -20.99 -6.09
C PRO A 156 2.09 -21.14 -4.88
N THR A 157 2.41 -20.50 -3.75
CA THR A 157 1.62 -20.47 -2.51
C THR A 157 1.49 -19.05 -2.01
N ASN A 158 0.71 -18.82 -0.94
CA ASN A 158 0.64 -17.52 -0.26
C ASN A 158 1.82 -17.25 0.69
N ILE A 159 2.83 -18.13 0.71
CA ILE A 159 4.06 -17.90 1.46
C ILE A 159 4.98 -17.01 0.62
N PHE A 160 5.14 -15.78 1.08
CA PHE A 160 5.92 -14.76 0.40
C PHE A 160 7.44 -14.97 0.60
N ASN A 161 7.84 -15.35 1.81
CA ASN A 161 9.22 -15.60 2.17
C ASN A 161 9.29 -16.55 3.37
N LYS A 162 10.35 -17.35 3.42
CA LYS A 162 10.68 -18.21 4.55
C LYS A 162 12.10 -17.89 5.00
N ILE A 163 12.25 -17.51 6.24
CA ILE A 163 13.56 -17.26 6.86
C ILE A 163 13.78 -18.36 7.88
N GLU A 164 14.87 -19.08 7.72
CA GLU A 164 15.33 -20.09 8.67
C GLU A 164 16.64 -19.61 9.29
N ALA A 165 16.71 -19.63 10.60
CA ALA A 165 17.92 -19.33 11.34
C ALA A 165 18.08 -20.36 12.46
N GLU A 166 19.23 -20.99 12.52
CA GLU A 166 19.57 -21.97 13.55
C GLU A 166 20.81 -21.50 14.29
N LEU A 167 20.75 -21.50 15.61
CA LEU A 167 21.87 -21.16 16.49
C LEU A 167 21.95 -22.15 17.64
N GLY A 168 22.98 -22.97 17.67
CA GLY A 168 23.18 -24.01 18.68
C GLY A 168 22.32 -25.26 18.39
N ASP A 169 22.06 -26.03 19.45
CA ASP A 169 21.27 -27.25 19.44
C ASP A 169 19.96 -27.02 20.22
N VAL A 170 18.87 -26.81 19.52
CA VAL A 170 17.57 -26.45 20.10
C VAL A 170 16.98 -27.61 20.90
N GLU A 171 17.06 -28.82 20.37
CA GLU A 171 16.52 -30.03 21.02
C GLU A 171 17.25 -30.30 22.35
N LYS A 172 18.58 -30.17 22.36
CA LYS A 172 19.37 -30.28 23.57
C LYS A 172 19.03 -29.17 24.57
N GLY A 173 18.82 -27.93 24.07
CA GLY A 173 18.43 -26.80 24.92
C GLY A 173 17.11 -27.07 25.64
N PHE A 174 16.10 -27.59 24.97
CA PHE A 174 14.83 -28.00 25.61
C PHE A 174 15.01 -29.17 26.58
N ALA A 175 15.80 -30.19 26.21
CA ALA A 175 16.04 -31.34 27.05
C ALA A 175 16.81 -30.99 28.36
N ASP A 176 17.68 -30.01 28.31
CA ASP A 176 18.50 -29.54 29.47
C ASP A 176 17.76 -28.46 30.29
N SER A 177 16.56 -28.03 29.91
CA SER A 177 15.81 -26.98 30.60
C SER A 177 15.01 -27.51 31.77
N ASP A 178 15.08 -26.84 32.94
CA ASP A 178 14.27 -27.17 34.13
C ASP A 178 12.79 -26.81 33.96
N LEU A 179 12.50 -25.82 33.10
CA LEU A 179 11.13 -25.33 32.81
C LEU A 179 11.04 -24.89 31.37
N VAL A 180 10.00 -25.36 30.65
CA VAL A 180 9.64 -24.90 29.31
C VAL A 180 8.28 -24.21 29.39
N LEU A 181 8.19 -23.00 28.87
CA LEU A 181 6.96 -22.24 28.74
C LEU A 181 6.71 -21.98 27.25
N GLU A 182 5.45 -22.16 26.84
CA GLU A 182 4.98 -21.84 25.50
C GLU A 182 3.76 -20.92 25.61
N ASP A 183 3.82 -19.79 24.92
CA ASP A 183 2.76 -18.79 24.91
C ASP A 183 2.57 -18.20 23.51
N VAL A 184 1.36 -17.74 23.23
CA VAL A 184 1.01 -17.04 21.99
C VAL A 184 0.70 -15.59 22.31
N PHE A 185 1.42 -14.68 21.67
CA PHE A 185 1.22 -13.24 21.80
C PHE A 185 0.69 -12.68 20.50
N GLU A 186 -0.39 -11.91 20.59
CA GLU A 186 -1.02 -11.26 19.43
C GLU A 186 -0.97 -9.73 19.61
N THR A 187 -0.53 -9.03 18.57
CA THR A 187 -0.60 -7.56 18.51
C THR A 187 -1.71 -7.17 17.54
N PRO A 188 -2.53 -6.15 17.86
CA PRO A 188 -3.51 -5.66 16.92
C PRO A 188 -2.83 -5.09 15.67
N GLY A 189 -3.50 -5.20 14.53
CA GLY A 189 -3.09 -4.51 13.31
C GLY A 189 -3.15 -2.98 13.50
N ILE A 190 -2.29 -2.25 12.78
CA ILE A 190 -2.22 -0.79 12.79
C ILE A 190 -3.18 -0.23 11.72
#